data_5333d001d2a19896ec74d8e20e872236
#
_entry.id   5333d001d2a19896ec74d8e20e872236
#
_cell.length_a   1.000
_cell.length_b   1.000
_cell.length_c   1.000
_cell.angle_alpha   90.00
_cell.angle_beta   90.00
_cell.angle_gamma   90.00
#
_symmetry.space_group_name_H-M   'P 1'
#
loop_
_entity.id
_entity.type
_entity.pdbx_description
1 polymer ?
#
loop_
_entity_poly.entity_id
_entity_poly.type
_entity_poly.pdbx_seq_one_letter_code
_entity_poly.pdbx_strand_id
1 'polypeptide(L)'
;MKTPRRHRNITATRLFSDAYQFIRAQSFVANRFGRQFHRSRDYVEIDITYKCNLKCINCNRSCTQAPSNIEMPVADVAAFIKQSIAREIAWKRIRILGGEPTLHSRIFDIIDLLINYQKTYNPSVRLVLGTNYFGNRVHQVIEQLPDAITLKSTLKSSRINLFKPFNVAPVDTRFNRFSDYSCGCRIIKACGLGLTPSGYYMCAVAGGIDRIVGYHLGRNALPEESDTLSDQMSAFCRLCGHFGFQWPTRRARLSKTWRLAYRRLKKERIEAG
;
A
#
# COMPACT_ATOMS: atom_id res chain seq x y z
N MET A 1 -6.89 12.21 -24.04
CA MET A 1 -5.74 12.34 -23.08
C MET A 1 -6.25 12.29 -21.65
N LYS A 2 -5.86 11.28 -20.87
CA LYS A 2 -6.23 11.16 -19.44
C LYS A 2 -5.41 12.17 -18.64
N THR A 3 -6.00 13.30 -18.27
CA THR A 3 -5.28 14.37 -17.52
C THR A 3 -5.07 13.97 -16.05
N PRO A 4 -3.85 14.08 -15.54
CA PRO A 4 -3.54 13.74 -14.16
C PRO A 4 -4.14 14.74 -13.16
N ARG A 5 -4.85 14.25 -12.13
CA ARG A 5 -5.35 15.10 -11.04
C ARG A 5 -4.25 15.36 -10.01
N ARG A 6 -3.97 16.64 -9.73
CA ARG A 6 -3.05 17.05 -8.66
C ARG A 6 -3.59 16.59 -7.30
N HIS A 7 -2.87 15.74 -6.60
CA HIS A 7 -3.27 15.26 -5.28
C HIS A 7 -2.92 16.31 -4.21
N ARG A 8 -3.93 16.99 -3.64
CA ARG A 8 -3.73 17.79 -2.41
C ARG A 8 -3.57 16.84 -1.23
N ASN A 9 -2.36 16.71 -0.70
CA ASN A 9 -2.05 15.74 0.33
C ASN A 9 -2.55 16.09 1.74
N ILE A 10 -2.90 17.36 2.00
CA ILE A 10 -3.24 17.84 3.34
C ILE A 10 -4.35 18.85 3.26
N THR A 11 -5.45 18.53 3.92
CA THR A 11 -6.62 19.41 4.12
C THR A 11 -6.92 19.47 5.61
N ALA A 12 -7.61 20.52 6.07
CA ALA A 12 -8.07 20.62 7.47
C ALA A 12 -8.90 19.39 7.87
N THR A 13 -9.82 18.95 6.99
CA THR A 13 -10.62 17.73 7.18
C THR A 13 -9.76 16.49 7.42
N ARG A 14 -8.62 16.40 6.76
CA ARG A 14 -7.69 15.28 6.97
C ARG A 14 -7.00 15.35 8.32
N LEU A 15 -6.62 16.54 8.78
CA LEU A 15 -6.01 16.73 10.11
C LEU A 15 -7.00 16.36 11.21
N PHE A 16 -8.26 16.78 11.11
CA PHE A 16 -9.32 16.38 12.04
C PHE A 16 -9.53 14.85 12.03
N SER A 17 -9.59 14.24 10.85
CA SER A 17 -9.71 12.78 10.72
C SER A 17 -8.52 12.04 11.35
N ASP A 18 -7.30 12.54 11.18
CA ASP A 18 -6.10 11.96 11.78
C ASP A 18 -6.10 12.11 13.32
N ALA A 19 -6.57 13.24 13.86
CA ALA A 19 -6.72 13.45 15.29
C ALA A 19 -7.81 12.55 15.89
N TYR A 20 -8.97 12.44 15.26
CA TYR A 20 -10.02 11.52 15.65
C TYR A 20 -9.54 10.07 15.64
N GLN A 21 -8.84 9.63 14.57
CA GLN A 21 -8.24 8.31 14.49
C GLN A 21 -7.27 8.06 15.65
N PHE A 22 -6.44 9.04 16.00
CA PHE A 22 -5.50 8.94 17.11
C PHE A 22 -6.23 8.70 18.44
N ILE A 23 -7.30 9.45 18.72
CA ILE A 23 -8.12 9.27 19.94
C ILE A 23 -8.76 7.89 19.96
N ARG A 24 -9.36 7.46 18.84
CA ARG A 24 -10.02 6.16 18.71
C ARG A 24 -9.07 4.97 18.86
N ALA A 25 -7.79 5.17 18.56
CA ALA A 25 -6.76 4.15 18.69
C ALA A 25 -6.14 4.06 20.10
N GLN A 26 -6.51 4.95 21.06
CA GLN A 26 -6.05 4.79 22.44
C GLN A 26 -6.71 3.56 23.07
N SER A 27 -5.93 2.72 23.77
CA SER A 27 -6.37 1.40 24.27
C SER A 27 -7.65 1.48 25.10
N PHE A 28 -7.77 2.50 25.98
CA PHE A 28 -8.98 2.67 26.79
C PHE A 28 -10.23 3.00 25.96
N VAL A 29 -10.07 3.74 24.85
CA VAL A 29 -11.16 4.04 23.91
C VAL A 29 -11.47 2.82 23.04
N ALA A 30 -10.43 2.15 22.54
CA ALA A 30 -10.56 0.93 21.73
C ALA A 30 -11.26 -0.19 22.49
N ASN A 31 -10.92 -0.38 23.77
CA ASN A 31 -11.56 -1.39 24.64
C ASN A 31 -13.05 -1.09 24.87
N ARG A 32 -13.45 0.20 24.93
CA ARG A 32 -14.84 0.60 25.16
C ARG A 32 -15.71 0.57 23.91
N PHE A 33 -15.15 0.94 22.74
CA PHE A 33 -15.90 1.17 21.51
C PHE A 33 -15.52 0.21 20.36
N GLY A 34 -14.64 -0.75 20.62
CA GLY A 34 -14.12 -1.66 19.60
C GLY A 34 -13.16 -1.00 18.60
N ARG A 35 -12.66 -1.79 17.66
CA ARG A 35 -11.74 -1.35 16.61
C ARG A 35 -12.43 -0.43 15.62
N GLN A 36 -11.74 0.61 15.20
CA GLN A 36 -12.29 1.58 14.24
C GLN A 36 -12.23 1.09 12.78
N PHE A 37 -11.23 0.31 12.43
CA PHE A 37 -11.00 -0.14 11.08
C PHE A 37 -10.93 -1.67 11.02
N HIS A 38 -11.58 -2.23 10.00
CA HIS A 38 -11.61 -3.65 9.72
C HIS A 38 -11.07 -3.92 8.32
N ARG A 39 -10.65 -5.13 8.07
CA ARG A 39 -10.22 -5.58 6.75
C ARG A 39 -11.27 -5.27 5.70
N SER A 40 -10.85 -4.68 4.58
CA SER A 40 -11.76 -4.41 3.47
C SER A 40 -12.12 -5.70 2.73
N ARG A 41 -13.38 -5.79 2.32
CA ARG A 41 -13.90 -6.82 1.42
C ARG A 41 -14.33 -6.24 0.08
N ASP A 42 -14.27 -4.92 -0.06
CA ASP A 42 -14.70 -4.18 -1.25
C ASP A 42 -13.52 -3.76 -2.14
N TYR A 43 -12.34 -3.57 -1.54
CA TYR A 43 -11.21 -2.96 -2.21
C TYR A 43 -9.95 -3.79 -2.05
N VAL A 44 -9.18 -3.89 -3.14
CA VAL A 44 -7.86 -4.50 -3.13
C VAL A 44 -6.85 -3.62 -3.86
N GLU A 45 -5.63 -3.54 -3.33
CA GLU A 45 -4.45 -2.99 -3.99
C GLU A 45 -3.47 -4.11 -4.28
N ILE A 46 -3.02 -4.22 -5.53
CA ILE A 46 -2.05 -5.21 -5.96
C ILE A 46 -0.73 -4.49 -6.26
N ASP A 47 0.29 -4.71 -5.42
CA ASP A 47 1.65 -4.21 -5.66
C ASP A 47 2.37 -5.21 -6.57
N ILE A 48 2.32 -4.97 -7.89
CA ILE A 48 2.86 -5.92 -8.88
C ILE A 48 4.38 -5.85 -9.03
N THR A 49 5.02 -4.80 -8.55
CA THR A 49 6.49 -4.65 -8.60
C THR A 49 7.00 -3.67 -7.56
N TYR A 50 8.27 -3.82 -7.16
CA TYR A 50 8.98 -2.81 -6.37
C TYR A 50 9.99 -1.99 -7.18
N LYS A 51 10.10 -2.23 -8.49
CA LYS A 51 10.84 -1.35 -9.42
C LYS A 51 10.22 0.04 -9.42
N CYS A 52 11.05 1.08 -9.37
CA CYS A 52 10.57 2.46 -9.46
C CYS A 52 11.66 3.37 -10.04
N ASN A 53 11.28 4.26 -10.92
CA ASN A 53 12.15 5.25 -11.53
C ASN A 53 12.25 6.57 -10.75
N LEU A 54 11.53 6.69 -9.61
CA LEU A 54 11.61 7.85 -8.74
C LEU A 54 12.33 7.54 -7.42
N LYS A 55 12.99 8.56 -6.87
CA LYS A 55 13.66 8.53 -5.56
C LYS A 55 12.88 9.34 -4.52
N CYS A 56 11.66 8.92 -4.21
CA CYS A 56 10.80 9.61 -3.24
C CYS A 56 11.36 9.50 -1.82
N ILE A 57 11.54 10.62 -1.13
CA ILE A 57 12.06 10.69 0.23
C ILE A 57 11.20 9.88 1.23
N ASN A 58 9.88 9.86 1.01
CA ASN A 58 8.92 9.23 1.90
C ASN A 58 8.11 8.17 1.13
N CYS A 59 8.79 7.18 0.57
CA CYS A 59 8.14 6.10 -0.16
C CYS A 59 7.57 5.08 0.81
N ASN A 60 6.23 4.89 0.79
CA ASN A 60 5.55 3.93 1.67
C ASN A 60 5.68 2.46 1.22
N ARG A 61 6.37 2.18 0.11
CA ARG A 61 6.86 0.87 -0.32
C ARG A 61 8.37 0.74 -0.15
N SER A 62 9.02 1.76 0.41
CA SER A 62 10.49 1.80 0.61
C SER A 62 11.32 1.55 -0.65
N CYS A 63 10.77 1.85 -1.84
CA CYS A 63 11.47 1.61 -3.11
C CYS A 63 12.77 2.41 -3.24
N THR A 64 12.84 3.60 -2.62
CA THR A 64 14.07 4.42 -2.58
C THR A 64 15.07 3.93 -1.55
N GLN A 65 14.60 3.60 -0.34
CA GLN A 65 15.44 3.22 0.79
C GLN A 65 15.95 1.78 0.70
N ALA A 66 15.18 0.92 0.03
CA ALA A 66 15.49 -0.48 -0.22
C ALA A 66 15.07 -0.85 -1.64
N PRO A 67 15.82 -0.41 -2.67
CA PRO A 67 15.54 -0.72 -4.07
C PRO A 67 15.42 -2.23 -4.29
N SER A 68 14.51 -2.64 -5.18
CA SER A 68 14.30 -4.04 -5.51
C SER A 68 13.75 -4.16 -6.93
N ASN A 69 14.15 -5.21 -7.62
CA ASN A 69 13.68 -5.56 -8.96
C ASN A 69 12.60 -6.66 -8.94
N ILE A 70 12.07 -6.98 -7.75
CA ILE A 70 11.02 -7.99 -7.62
C ILE A 70 9.79 -7.57 -8.44
N GLU A 71 9.30 -8.50 -9.21
CA GLU A 71 8.04 -8.44 -9.94
C GLU A 71 7.14 -9.59 -9.48
N MET A 72 5.85 -9.33 -9.36
CA MET A 72 4.86 -10.35 -9.07
C MET A 72 4.65 -11.23 -10.31
N PRO A 73 4.75 -12.55 -10.22
CA PRO A 73 4.38 -13.41 -11.33
C PRO A 73 2.93 -13.18 -11.78
N VAL A 74 2.68 -13.21 -13.07
CA VAL A 74 1.31 -13.11 -13.63
C VAL A 74 0.40 -14.19 -13.05
N ALA A 75 0.97 -15.38 -12.77
CA ALA A 75 0.28 -16.48 -12.14
C ALA A 75 -0.32 -16.13 -10.76
N ASP A 76 0.32 -15.25 -9.97
CA ASP A 76 -0.19 -14.84 -8.67
C ASP A 76 -1.45 -13.98 -8.82
N VAL A 77 -1.50 -13.14 -9.85
CA VAL A 77 -2.72 -12.37 -10.18
C VAL A 77 -3.83 -13.30 -10.69
N ALA A 78 -3.48 -14.29 -11.49
CA ALA A 78 -4.45 -15.31 -11.95
C ALA A 78 -4.99 -16.13 -10.76
N ALA A 79 -4.13 -16.51 -9.81
CA ALA A 79 -4.54 -17.19 -8.58
C ALA A 79 -5.46 -16.32 -7.71
N PHE A 80 -5.17 -15.01 -7.58
CA PHE A 80 -6.05 -14.06 -6.90
C PHE A 80 -7.44 -14.01 -7.54
N ILE A 81 -7.51 -13.92 -8.88
CA ILE A 81 -8.77 -13.92 -9.62
C ILE A 81 -9.55 -15.22 -9.38
N LYS A 82 -8.88 -16.37 -9.54
CA LYS A 82 -9.49 -17.69 -9.31
C LYS A 82 -10.05 -17.81 -7.89
N GLN A 83 -9.29 -17.39 -6.88
CA GLN A 83 -9.73 -17.41 -5.48
C GLN A 83 -10.89 -16.43 -5.22
N SER A 84 -10.89 -15.27 -5.87
CA SER A 84 -11.98 -14.28 -5.77
C SER A 84 -13.29 -14.84 -6.33
N ILE A 85 -13.22 -15.51 -7.49
CA ILE A 85 -14.40 -16.16 -8.12
C ILE A 85 -14.89 -17.31 -7.25
N ALA A 86 -14.00 -18.21 -6.81
CA ALA A 86 -14.36 -19.37 -6.00
C ALA A 86 -15.00 -19.00 -4.65
N ARG A 87 -14.76 -17.78 -4.16
CA ARG A 87 -15.34 -17.25 -2.92
C ARG A 87 -16.42 -16.20 -3.14
N GLU A 88 -16.89 -16.06 -4.37
CA GLU A 88 -17.96 -15.12 -4.76
C GLU A 88 -17.72 -13.68 -4.31
N ILE A 89 -16.42 -13.24 -4.31
CA ILE A 89 -16.08 -11.88 -3.89
C ILE A 89 -16.22 -10.92 -5.07
N ALA A 90 -17.22 -10.07 -5.01
CA ALA A 90 -17.44 -8.99 -5.97
C ALA A 90 -16.69 -7.72 -5.56
N TRP A 91 -15.41 -7.61 -5.94
CA TRP A 91 -14.62 -6.42 -5.66
C TRP A 91 -15.22 -5.17 -6.29
N LYS A 92 -15.40 -4.11 -5.51
CA LYS A 92 -15.83 -2.79 -6.02
C LYS A 92 -14.70 -2.05 -6.74
N ARG A 93 -13.46 -2.34 -6.34
CA ARG A 93 -12.27 -1.73 -6.97
C ARG A 93 -11.04 -2.61 -6.80
N ILE A 94 -10.36 -2.85 -7.90
CA ILE A 94 -9.00 -3.42 -7.95
C ILE A 94 -8.05 -2.32 -8.40
N ARG A 95 -7.00 -2.05 -7.60
CA ARG A 95 -5.99 -1.04 -7.93
C ARG A 95 -4.64 -1.69 -8.13
N ILE A 96 -4.09 -1.52 -9.32
CA ILE A 96 -2.74 -1.96 -9.69
C ILE A 96 -1.76 -0.88 -9.25
N LEU A 97 -0.80 -1.25 -8.44
CA LEU A 97 0.20 -0.36 -7.83
C LEU A 97 1.56 -1.07 -7.72
N GLY A 98 2.44 -0.49 -6.87
CA GLY A 98 3.76 -1.01 -6.55
C GLY A 98 4.75 0.12 -6.32
N GLY A 99 5.95 -0.04 -6.84
CA GLY A 99 6.89 1.06 -7.06
C GLY A 99 6.36 1.97 -8.16
N GLU A 100 6.64 1.61 -9.41
CA GLU A 100 5.96 2.13 -10.59
C GLU A 100 5.46 0.95 -11.43
N PRO A 101 4.15 0.67 -11.45
CA PRO A 101 3.61 -0.55 -12.06
C PRO A 101 3.86 -0.64 -13.57
N THR A 102 3.98 0.48 -14.27
CA THR A 102 4.29 0.51 -15.72
C THR A 102 5.70 -0.01 -16.06
N LEU A 103 6.55 -0.20 -15.05
CA LEU A 103 7.88 -0.80 -15.21
C LEU A 103 7.87 -2.32 -15.05
N HIS A 104 6.73 -2.93 -14.72
CA HIS A 104 6.59 -4.38 -14.70
C HIS A 104 6.74 -4.94 -16.12
N SER A 105 7.53 -6.00 -16.27
CA SER A 105 7.85 -6.57 -17.61
C SER A 105 6.61 -7.07 -18.35
N ARG A 106 5.63 -7.60 -17.60
CA ARG A 106 4.39 -8.18 -18.12
C ARG A 106 3.13 -7.44 -17.67
N ILE A 107 3.17 -6.09 -17.68
CA ILE A 107 2.06 -5.26 -17.21
C ILE A 107 0.76 -5.50 -18.01
N PHE A 108 0.87 -5.67 -19.32
CA PHE A 108 -0.32 -5.89 -20.18
C PHE A 108 -0.97 -7.25 -19.94
N ASP A 109 -0.20 -8.31 -19.71
CA ASP A 109 -0.78 -9.61 -19.33
C ASP A 109 -1.61 -9.53 -18.04
N ILE A 110 -1.12 -8.78 -17.05
CA ILE A 110 -1.86 -8.54 -15.80
C ILE A 110 -3.13 -7.74 -16.06
N ILE A 111 -3.04 -6.71 -16.91
CA ILE A 111 -4.20 -5.88 -17.28
C ILE A 111 -5.25 -6.71 -18.00
N ASP A 112 -4.83 -7.54 -18.95
CA ASP A 112 -5.73 -8.41 -19.73
C ASP A 112 -6.46 -9.43 -18.85
N LEU A 113 -5.77 -10.04 -17.89
CA LEU A 113 -6.39 -10.92 -16.89
C LEU A 113 -7.47 -10.20 -16.09
N LEU A 114 -7.19 -8.98 -15.62
CA LEU A 114 -8.14 -8.20 -14.82
C LEU A 114 -9.32 -7.69 -15.65
N ILE A 115 -9.10 -7.32 -16.92
CA ILE A 115 -10.18 -6.94 -17.84
C ILE A 115 -11.07 -8.16 -18.16
N ASN A 116 -10.45 -9.34 -18.38
CA ASN A 116 -11.22 -10.57 -18.57
C ASN A 116 -12.08 -10.88 -17.34
N TYR A 117 -11.51 -10.80 -16.12
CA TYR A 117 -12.28 -10.92 -14.87
C TYR A 117 -13.44 -9.91 -14.80
N GLN A 118 -13.19 -8.65 -15.18
CA GLN A 118 -14.23 -7.63 -15.22
C GLN A 118 -15.35 -8.03 -16.17
N LYS A 119 -15.04 -8.42 -17.41
CA LYS A 119 -16.03 -8.73 -18.45
C LYS A 119 -16.85 -9.98 -18.14
N THR A 120 -16.19 -11.01 -17.59
CA THR A 120 -16.82 -12.34 -17.45
C THR A 120 -17.48 -12.58 -16.10
N TYR A 121 -16.98 -11.95 -15.05
CA TYR A 121 -17.43 -12.25 -13.69
C TYR A 121 -17.98 -11.03 -12.94
N ASN A 122 -17.29 -9.88 -12.99
CA ASN A 122 -17.67 -8.70 -12.20
C ASN A 122 -17.68 -7.42 -13.05
N PRO A 123 -18.72 -7.19 -13.87
CA PRO A 123 -18.78 -6.01 -14.76
C PRO A 123 -18.75 -4.66 -14.01
N SER A 124 -19.11 -4.64 -12.74
CA SER A 124 -19.15 -3.43 -11.93
C SER A 124 -17.81 -3.05 -11.30
N VAL A 125 -16.79 -3.95 -11.34
CA VAL A 125 -15.50 -3.66 -10.73
C VAL A 125 -14.81 -2.51 -11.45
N ARG A 126 -14.29 -1.57 -10.67
CA ARG A 126 -13.46 -0.49 -11.20
C ARG A 126 -11.99 -0.87 -11.17
N LEU A 127 -11.39 -1.00 -12.35
CA LEU A 127 -9.96 -1.24 -12.51
C LEU A 127 -9.21 0.10 -12.53
N VAL A 128 -8.18 0.23 -11.69
CA VAL A 128 -7.44 1.48 -11.52
C VAL A 128 -5.94 1.21 -11.58
N LEU A 129 -5.22 1.87 -12.47
CA LEU A 129 -3.76 1.90 -12.46
C LEU A 129 -3.26 3.16 -11.76
N GLY A 130 -2.47 2.99 -10.69
CA GLY A 130 -1.84 4.10 -9.99
C GLY A 130 -0.38 4.29 -10.43
N THR A 131 -0.05 5.43 -11.05
CA THR A 131 1.28 5.70 -11.58
C THR A 131 1.86 7.01 -11.05
N ASN A 132 3.18 7.12 -11.04
CA ASN A 132 3.89 8.36 -10.76
C ASN A 132 3.92 9.33 -11.96
N TYR A 133 3.55 8.86 -13.14
CA TYR A 133 3.47 9.64 -14.40
C TYR A 133 4.80 10.30 -14.80
N PHE A 134 5.93 9.62 -14.59
CA PHE A 134 7.25 10.21 -14.85
C PHE A 134 8.11 9.32 -15.75
N GLY A 135 8.61 9.91 -16.84
CA GLY A 135 9.55 9.28 -17.77
C GLY A 135 8.91 8.64 -18.99
N ASN A 136 9.67 8.57 -20.10
CA ASN A 136 9.18 8.17 -21.42
C ASN A 136 8.56 6.75 -21.40
N ARG A 137 9.21 5.80 -20.75
CA ARG A 137 8.68 4.42 -20.66
C ARG A 137 7.31 4.38 -19.99
N VAL A 138 7.09 5.19 -18.95
CA VAL A 138 5.81 5.29 -18.24
C VAL A 138 4.73 5.85 -19.18
N HIS A 139 5.05 6.90 -19.95
CA HIS A 139 4.13 7.50 -20.91
C HIS A 139 3.77 6.51 -22.03
N GLN A 140 4.75 5.81 -22.61
CA GLN A 140 4.51 4.78 -23.63
C GLN A 140 3.51 3.72 -23.18
N VAL A 141 3.62 3.23 -21.94
CA VAL A 141 2.67 2.26 -21.38
C VAL A 141 1.29 2.89 -21.17
N ILE A 142 1.25 4.13 -20.66
CA ILE A 142 -0.02 4.82 -20.41
C ILE A 142 -0.81 5.09 -21.72
N GLU A 143 -0.13 5.39 -22.79
CA GLU A 143 -0.75 5.63 -24.13
C GLU A 143 -1.40 4.35 -24.68
N GLN A 144 -0.89 3.18 -24.33
CA GLN A 144 -1.40 1.88 -24.77
C GLN A 144 -2.46 1.30 -23.82
N LEU A 145 -2.80 1.99 -22.70
CA LEU A 145 -3.75 1.45 -21.73
C LEU A 145 -5.17 1.36 -22.30
N PRO A 146 -5.83 0.21 -22.19
CA PRO A 146 -7.24 0.06 -22.55
C PRO A 146 -8.16 1.03 -21.79
N ASP A 147 -9.28 1.40 -22.39
CA ASP A 147 -10.26 2.34 -21.80
C ASP A 147 -10.89 1.81 -20.50
N ALA A 148 -10.96 0.50 -20.34
CA ALA A 148 -11.43 -0.15 -19.11
C ALA A 148 -10.57 0.23 -17.88
N ILE A 149 -9.33 0.69 -18.08
CA ILE A 149 -8.42 1.07 -17.00
C ILE A 149 -8.55 2.56 -16.66
N THR A 150 -9.00 2.86 -15.46
CA THR A 150 -8.99 4.22 -14.93
C THR A 150 -7.58 4.60 -14.48
N LEU A 151 -6.99 5.63 -15.07
CA LEU A 151 -5.69 6.11 -14.66
C LEU A 151 -5.82 7.02 -13.43
N LYS A 152 -5.06 6.72 -12.38
CA LYS A 152 -4.87 7.59 -11.22
C LYS A 152 -3.41 7.98 -11.14
N SER A 153 -3.06 9.17 -11.62
CA SER A 153 -1.72 9.66 -11.48
C SER A 153 -1.57 10.64 -10.32
N THR A 154 -0.45 10.52 -9.63
CA THR A 154 0.06 11.57 -8.78
C THR A 154 1.22 12.18 -9.53
N LEU A 155 1.03 13.36 -10.14
CA LEU A 155 2.15 14.14 -10.70
C LEU A 155 3.16 14.40 -9.60
N LYS A 156 4.15 13.52 -9.50
CA LYS A 156 5.29 13.72 -8.62
C LYS A 156 6.39 14.36 -9.46
N SER A 157 6.51 15.67 -9.34
CA SER A 157 7.73 16.34 -9.78
C SER A 157 8.88 15.95 -8.85
N SER A 158 10.12 16.11 -9.29
CA SER A 158 11.33 16.01 -8.45
C SER A 158 11.33 16.98 -7.26
N ARG A 159 10.39 17.91 -7.20
CA ARG A 159 10.21 18.86 -6.10
C ARG A 159 9.60 18.15 -4.90
N ILE A 160 10.22 18.32 -3.75
CA ILE A 160 9.78 17.78 -2.47
C ILE A 160 8.44 18.44 -2.09
N ASN A 161 7.37 17.68 -2.23
CA ASN A 161 6.06 18.10 -1.78
C ASN A 161 5.91 17.89 -0.26
N LEU A 162 5.02 18.67 0.35
CA LEU A 162 4.64 18.45 1.74
C LEU A 162 3.97 17.09 1.89
N PHE A 163 4.46 16.24 2.80
CA PHE A 163 3.95 14.90 3.03
C PHE A 163 3.91 14.52 4.51
N LYS A 164 3.05 13.56 4.86
CA LYS A 164 3.07 12.91 6.17
C LYS A 164 4.20 11.88 6.18
N PRO A 165 5.17 11.94 7.11
CA PRO A 165 6.31 11.04 7.09
C PRO A 165 5.87 9.60 7.38
N PHE A 166 6.16 8.71 6.42
CA PHE A 166 5.85 7.29 6.54
C PHE A 166 6.81 6.57 7.50
N ASN A 167 8.11 6.89 7.38
CA ASN A 167 9.20 6.18 8.06
C ASN A 167 9.43 6.72 9.49
N VAL A 168 8.36 7.13 10.16
CA VAL A 168 8.34 7.49 11.58
C VAL A 168 7.40 6.51 12.27
N ALA A 169 7.99 5.49 12.88
CA ALA A 169 7.24 4.45 13.56
C ALA A 169 6.53 5.02 14.79
N PRO A 170 5.21 4.80 14.94
CA PRO A 170 4.47 5.22 16.13
C PRO A 170 5.07 4.69 17.44
N VAL A 171 5.61 3.47 17.43
CA VAL A 171 6.26 2.86 18.60
C VAL A 171 7.46 3.66 19.11
N ASP A 172 8.09 4.47 18.28
CA ASP A 172 9.22 5.34 18.66
C ASP A 172 8.75 6.66 19.28
N THR A 173 7.45 6.90 19.41
CA THR A 173 6.88 8.15 19.91
C THR A 173 6.13 7.95 21.22
N ARG A 174 6.37 8.83 22.21
CA ARG A 174 5.71 8.75 23.53
C ARG A 174 4.18 8.88 23.43
N PHE A 175 3.67 9.65 22.46
CA PHE A 175 2.24 9.86 22.26
C PHE A 175 1.47 8.60 21.90
N ASN A 176 2.12 7.60 21.29
CA ASN A 176 1.49 6.33 20.91
C ASN A 176 1.71 5.21 21.94
N ARG A 177 2.22 5.51 23.15
CA ARG A 177 2.51 4.53 24.19
C ARG A 177 1.29 3.70 24.58
N PHE A 178 0.12 4.32 24.57
CA PHE A 178 -1.16 3.68 24.95
C PHE A 178 -2.05 3.35 23.76
N SER A 179 -1.50 3.33 22.55
CA SER A 179 -2.26 3.01 21.34
C SER A 179 -2.42 1.50 21.17
N ASP A 180 -3.65 1.09 20.85
CA ASP A 180 -3.94 -0.24 20.33
C ASP A 180 -3.72 -0.27 18.82
N TYR A 181 -2.60 -0.80 18.39
CA TYR A 181 -2.23 -0.86 16.97
C TYR A 181 -3.14 -1.77 16.15
N SER A 182 -3.87 -2.71 16.80
CA SER A 182 -4.86 -3.56 16.14
C SER A 182 -6.09 -2.79 15.62
N CYS A 183 -6.27 -1.53 16.04
CA CYS A 183 -7.30 -0.65 15.52
C CYS A 183 -7.11 -0.27 14.06
N GLY A 184 -5.92 -0.49 13.49
CA GLY A 184 -5.62 -0.13 12.12
C GLY A 184 -5.66 1.37 11.84
N CYS A 185 -5.81 1.73 10.58
CA CYS A 185 -5.93 3.14 10.20
C CYS A 185 -6.80 3.29 8.94
N ARG A 186 -7.16 4.54 8.59
CA ARG A 186 -7.98 4.86 7.40
C ARG A 186 -7.43 4.30 6.08
N ILE A 187 -6.14 3.93 6.01
CA ILE A 187 -5.56 3.32 4.80
C ILE A 187 -6.24 1.99 4.51
N ILE A 188 -6.57 1.18 5.52
CA ILE A 188 -7.29 -0.08 5.36
C ILE A 188 -8.63 0.14 4.63
N LYS A 189 -9.39 1.17 5.04
CA LYS A 189 -10.66 1.51 4.40
C LYS A 189 -10.47 2.14 3.00
N ALA A 190 -9.46 2.99 2.81
CA ALA A 190 -9.26 3.73 1.56
C ALA A 190 -8.59 2.90 0.46
N CYS A 191 -7.66 2.02 0.85
CA CYS A 191 -6.85 1.23 -0.06
C CYS A 191 -7.37 -0.20 -0.20
N GLY A 192 -7.80 -0.79 0.89
CA GLY A 192 -8.30 -2.14 0.92
C GLY A 192 -7.23 -3.17 1.24
N LEU A 193 -7.56 -4.45 1.00
CA LEU A 193 -6.64 -5.58 1.12
C LEU A 193 -5.42 -5.34 0.22
N GLY A 194 -4.24 -5.71 0.69
CA GLY A 194 -3.01 -5.65 -0.10
C GLY A 194 -2.64 -7.04 -0.61
N LEU A 195 -2.45 -7.20 -1.92
CA LEU A 195 -1.72 -8.31 -2.51
C LEU A 195 -0.36 -7.81 -2.95
N THR A 196 0.70 -8.46 -2.52
CA THR A 196 2.08 -8.10 -2.84
C THR A 196 2.85 -9.35 -3.24
N PRO A 197 4.08 -9.25 -3.77
CA PRO A 197 4.91 -10.42 -4.04
C PRO A 197 5.19 -11.32 -2.83
N SER A 198 4.92 -10.84 -1.61
CA SER A 198 5.08 -11.59 -0.35
C SER A 198 3.75 -12.08 0.23
N GLY A 199 2.66 -12.05 -0.53
CA GLY A 199 1.34 -12.54 -0.11
C GLY A 199 0.32 -11.44 0.20
N TYR A 200 -0.73 -11.84 0.93
CA TYR A 200 -1.85 -10.96 1.28
C TYR A 200 -1.64 -10.29 2.63
N TYR A 201 -1.99 -9.02 2.69
CA TYR A 201 -1.87 -8.17 3.87
C TYR A 201 -3.14 -7.35 4.10
N MET A 202 -3.33 -6.89 5.33
CA MET A 202 -4.43 -5.99 5.67
C MET A 202 -4.46 -4.69 4.82
N CYS A 203 -3.32 -4.29 4.27
CA CYS A 203 -3.15 -3.26 3.24
C CYS A 203 -1.79 -3.45 2.54
N ALA A 204 -1.63 -2.97 1.31
CA ALA A 204 -0.39 -3.12 0.55
C ALA A 204 0.83 -2.43 1.21
N VAL A 205 0.59 -1.36 2.02
CA VAL A 205 1.67 -0.72 2.80
C VAL A 205 2.27 -1.68 3.82
N ALA A 206 1.47 -2.57 4.43
CA ALA A 206 1.96 -3.59 5.37
C ALA A 206 2.92 -4.58 4.70
N GLY A 207 2.61 -5.03 3.48
CA GLY A 207 3.54 -5.85 2.70
C GLY A 207 4.85 -5.14 2.37
N GLY A 208 4.78 -3.83 2.05
CA GLY A 208 5.96 -2.99 1.89
C GLY A 208 6.81 -2.85 3.17
N ILE A 209 6.17 -2.87 4.35
CA ILE A 209 6.86 -2.88 5.66
C ILE A 209 7.49 -4.26 5.90
N ASP A 210 6.71 -5.32 5.71
CA ASP A 210 7.16 -6.70 5.97
C ASP A 210 8.41 -7.05 5.17
N ARG A 211 8.47 -6.64 3.92
CA ARG A 211 9.66 -6.75 3.06
C ARG A 211 10.93 -6.15 3.68
N ILE A 212 10.80 -5.17 4.57
CA ILE A 212 11.93 -4.49 5.22
C ILE A 212 12.23 -5.10 6.59
N VAL A 213 11.19 -5.45 7.34
CA VAL A 213 11.34 -5.93 8.72
C VAL A 213 11.46 -7.46 8.82
N GLY A 214 11.02 -8.19 7.78
CA GLY A 214 11.19 -9.65 7.69
C GLY A 214 10.38 -10.42 8.71
N TYR A 215 9.14 -10.01 8.99
CA TYR A 215 8.25 -10.76 9.90
C TYR A 215 7.54 -11.92 9.21
N HIS A 216 7.48 -11.89 7.86
CA HIS A 216 6.87 -12.93 7.03
C HIS A 216 5.43 -13.27 7.41
N LEU A 217 4.62 -12.23 7.71
CA LEU A 217 3.22 -12.40 8.13
C LEU A 217 2.22 -12.37 6.97
N GLY A 218 2.69 -12.29 5.72
CA GLY A 218 1.83 -12.38 4.53
C GLY A 218 1.06 -13.70 4.49
N ARG A 219 -0.23 -13.66 4.14
CA ARG A 219 -1.00 -14.88 3.87
C ARG A 219 -0.72 -15.37 2.47
N ASN A 220 -0.49 -16.65 2.29
CA ASN A 220 -0.20 -17.25 0.97
C ASN A 220 -1.44 -17.38 0.08
N ALA A 221 -2.63 -17.35 0.68
CA ALA A 221 -3.91 -17.40 -0.02
C ALA A 221 -4.78 -16.21 0.37
N LEU A 222 -5.79 -15.91 -0.45
CA LEU A 222 -6.78 -14.89 -0.15
C LEU A 222 -7.38 -15.18 1.24
N PRO A 223 -7.31 -14.25 2.21
CA PRO A 223 -7.75 -14.53 3.58
C PRO A 223 -9.23 -14.90 3.66
N GLU A 224 -9.54 -15.89 4.50
CA GLU A 224 -10.92 -16.30 4.79
C GLU A 224 -11.74 -15.16 5.38
N GLU A 225 -13.06 -15.27 5.33
CA GLU A 225 -13.95 -14.23 5.86
C GLU A 225 -13.72 -13.96 7.35
N SER A 226 -13.46 -15.00 8.13
CA SER A 226 -13.16 -14.96 9.57
C SER A 226 -11.78 -14.38 9.90
N ASP A 227 -10.81 -14.42 8.95
CA ASP A 227 -9.47 -13.87 9.20
C ASP A 227 -9.50 -12.34 9.17
N THR A 228 -9.46 -11.74 10.34
CA THR A 228 -9.49 -10.29 10.53
C THR A 228 -8.16 -9.62 10.22
N LEU A 229 -7.07 -10.35 10.04
CA LEU A 229 -5.70 -9.86 9.90
C LEU A 229 -5.26 -8.93 11.05
N SER A 230 -5.79 -9.16 12.25
CA SER A 230 -5.50 -8.32 13.42
C SER A 230 -4.07 -8.47 13.93
N ASP A 231 -3.47 -9.63 13.74
CA ASP A 231 -2.07 -9.91 13.98
C ASP A 231 -1.18 -9.01 13.12
N GLN A 232 -1.47 -8.91 11.82
CA GLN A 232 -0.77 -8.01 10.91
C GLN A 232 -0.98 -6.53 11.28
N MET A 233 -2.21 -6.14 11.70
CA MET A 233 -2.46 -4.78 12.17
C MET A 233 -1.57 -4.46 13.36
N SER A 234 -1.54 -5.32 14.36
CA SER A 234 -0.71 -5.16 15.57
C SER A 234 0.78 -5.09 15.24
N ALA A 235 1.24 -5.92 14.31
CA ALA A 235 2.66 -5.98 13.92
C ALA A 235 3.10 -4.76 13.09
N PHE A 236 2.31 -4.35 12.10
CA PHE A 236 2.76 -3.36 11.11
C PHE A 236 2.27 -1.94 11.38
N CYS A 237 1.08 -1.73 11.99
CA CYS A 237 0.60 -0.38 12.28
C CYS A 237 1.48 0.34 13.28
N ARG A 238 2.13 -0.38 14.21
CA ARG A 238 3.11 0.19 15.14
C ARG A 238 4.37 0.75 14.47
N LEU A 239 4.65 0.33 13.23
CA LEU A 239 5.80 0.74 12.42
C LEU A 239 5.43 1.80 11.37
N CYS A 240 4.13 1.96 11.08
CA CYS A 240 3.63 2.73 9.95
C CYS A 240 3.26 4.16 10.33
N GLY A 241 3.95 5.16 9.78
CA GLY A 241 3.64 6.57 10.00
C GLY A 241 2.24 7.02 9.56
N HIS A 242 1.48 6.18 8.85
CA HIS A 242 0.07 6.45 8.55
C HIS A 242 -0.86 6.23 9.74
N PHE A 243 -0.46 5.44 10.73
CA PHE A 243 -1.26 5.15 11.92
C PHE A 243 -1.34 6.35 12.87
N GLY A 244 -0.20 6.92 13.23
CA GLY A 244 -0.15 8.00 14.21
C GLY A 244 -0.47 9.38 13.64
N PHE A 245 -0.78 10.34 14.52
CA PHE A 245 -0.81 11.74 14.16
C PHE A 245 0.60 12.25 13.94
N GLN A 246 0.86 12.85 12.77
CA GLN A 246 2.15 13.42 12.43
C GLN A 246 1.98 14.70 11.62
N TRP A 247 2.78 15.72 11.97
CA TRP A 247 2.82 16.95 11.21
C TRP A 247 3.44 16.71 9.83
N PRO A 248 2.83 17.26 8.80
CA PRO A 248 3.40 17.24 7.47
C PRO A 248 4.78 17.89 7.42
N THR A 249 5.65 17.35 6.59
CA THR A 249 7.03 17.84 6.45
C THR A 249 7.47 17.76 4.99
N ARG A 250 8.45 18.60 4.64
CA ARG A 250 9.18 18.51 3.36
C ARG A 250 10.53 17.81 3.52
N ARG A 251 10.93 17.50 4.76
CA ARG A 251 12.24 16.90 5.08
C ARG A 251 12.09 15.39 5.30
N ALA A 252 13.11 14.64 4.92
CA ALA A 252 13.21 13.24 5.31
C ALA A 252 13.18 13.12 6.84
N ARG A 253 12.32 12.25 7.35
CA ARG A 253 12.30 11.86 8.76
C ARG A 253 12.40 10.36 8.85
N LEU A 254 13.27 9.89 9.72
CA LEU A 254 13.53 8.47 9.92
C LEU A 254 13.65 8.20 11.41
N SER A 255 12.69 7.47 11.97
CA SER A 255 12.72 7.11 13.39
C SER A 255 13.77 6.01 13.68
N LYS A 256 14.04 5.76 14.97
CA LYS A 256 15.03 4.78 15.41
C LYS A 256 14.77 3.39 14.81
N THR A 257 13.57 2.89 14.91
CA THR A 257 13.17 1.57 14.39
C THR A 257 13.45 1.46 12.89
N TRP A 258 13.06 2.45 12.10
CA TRP A 258 13.29 2.44 10.66
C TRP A 258 14.77 2.54 10.29
N ARG A 259 15.55 3.33 11.01
CA ARG A 259 17.03 3.39 10.81
C ARG A 259 17.68 2.03 11.03
N LEU A 260 17.27 1.33 12.09
CA LEU A 260 17.79 0.00 12.39
C LEU A 260 17.37 -1.03 11.32
N ALA A 261 16.10 -1.03 10.92
CA ALA A 261 15.59 -1.94 9.89
C ALA A 261 16.33 -1.78 8.55
N TYR A 262 16.51 -0.54 8.08
CA TYR A 262 17.26 -0.31 6.83
C TYR A 262 18.75 -0.65 6.94
N ARG A 263 19.40 -0.42 8.10
CA ARG A 263 20.80 -0.83 8.32
C ARG A 263 20.95 -2.34 8.29
N ARG A 264 20.04 -3.07 8.95
CA ARG A 264 20.04 -4.54 8.94
C ARG A 264 19.89 -5.06 7.52
N LEU A 265 18.87 -4.61 6.79
CA LEU A 265 18.63 -5.04 5.42
C LEU A 265 19.82 -4.74 4.47
N LYS A 266 20.49 -3.60 4.68
CA LYS A 266 21.71 -3.27 3.91
C LYS A 266 22.84 -4.25 4.20
N LYS A 267 23.04 -4.61 5.47
CA LYS A 267 24.07 -5.58 5.89
C LYS A 267 23.80 -6.95 5.28
N GLU A 268 22.58 -7.47 5.42
CA GLU A 268 22.15 -8.75 4.86
C GLU A 268 22.37 -8.82 3.34
N ARG A 269 22.13 -7.73 2.61
CA ARG A 269 22.35 -7.66 1.16
C ARG A 269 23.83 -7.65 0.77
N ILE A 270 24.71 -7.08 1.60
CA ILE A 270 26.16 -7.09 1.37
C ILE A 270 26.73 -8.47 1.63
N GLU A 271 26.18 -9.19 2.63
CA GLU A 271 26.61 -10.55 2.98
C GLU A 271 26.09 -11.62 2.00
N ALA A 272 25.02 -11.34 1.26
CA ALA A 272 24.42 -12.26 0.31
C ALA A 272 24.88 -12.07 -1.16
N GLY A 273 25.62 -11.01 -1.48
CA GLY A 273 26.13 -10.73 -2.83
C GLY A 273 27.60 -10.52 -2.88
#